data_0c1dca00a1dfbe742729d29c38c335bd
#
_entry.id   0c1dca00a1dfbe742729d29c38c335bd
#
_cell.length_a   1.000
_cell.length_b   1.000
_cell.length_c   1.000
_cell.angle_alpha   90.00
_cell.angle_beta   90.00
_cell.angle_gamma   90.00
#
_symmetry.space_group_name_H-M   'P 1'
#
loop_
_entity.id
_entity.type
_entity.pdbx_description
1 polymer ?
#
loop_
_entity_poly.entity_id
_entity_poly.type
_entity_poly.pdbx_seq_one_letter_code
_entity_poly.pdbx_strand_id
1 'polypeptide(L)'
;MITAKAFAGKKYAVYGLARSGIATVTSLLGSGADVAAWDANADARLRAPAGTTIANLDEVDLTQFDSLVVTPGLPLNRHPIAQRARDAGVEIIGDIELFARARPELPPHKVVGITGTNGKSTTTALVHHILKTAGVPTTMGGNIGLPILAQDPLVAGGVYVLELSSYQIDLTQSLDCDVAVLLNITPDHLDRYDSFEA
;
A
#
# COMPACT_ATOMS: atom_id res chain seq x y z
N MET A 1 -8.59 9.08 -8.19
CA MET A 1 -7.68 8.85 -7.05
C MET A 1 -8.50 8.56 -5.81
N ILE A 2 -8.17 7.51 -5.07
CA ILE A 2 -8.84 7.16 -3.80
C ILE A 2 -8.40 8.12 -2.71
N THR A 3 -9.36 8.72 -2.02
CA THR A 3 -9.18 9.59 -0.85
C THR A 3 -10.18 9.17 0.22
N ALA A 4 -9.90 9.48 1.50
CA ALA A 4 -10.81 9.16 2.60
C ALA A 4 -10.74 10.21 3.71
N LYS A 5 -11.88 10.56 4.28
CA LYS A 5 -11.98 11.46 5.45
C LYS A 5 -11.26 10.89 6.67
N ALA A 6 -11.15 9.56 6.75
CA ALA A 6 -10.41 8.86 7.80
C ALA A 6 -8.94 9.30 7.92
N PHE A 7 -8.38 9.92 6.89
CA PHE A 7 -6.99 10.43 6.88
C PHE A 7 -6.89 11.91 7.22
N ALA A 8 -8.00 12.66 7.16
CA ALA A 8 -8.00 14.11 7.37
C ALA A 8 -7.48 14.50 8.76
N GLY A 9 -6.59 15.49 8.79
CA GLY A 9 -5.98 16.01 10.02
C GLY A 9 -4.97 15.09 10.70
N LYS A 10 -4.69 13.91 10.12
CA LYS A 10 -3.63 13.01 10.59
C LYS A 10 -2.30 13.35 9.97
N LYS A 11 -1.22 12.92 10.62
CA LYS A 11 0.16 13.12 10.19
C LYS A 11 0.78 11.79 9.78
N TYR A 12 1.23 11.71 8.54
CA TYR A 12 1.85 10.51 8.00
C TYR A 12 3.31 10.75 7.63
N ALA A 13 4.17 9.81 8.02
CA ALA A 13 5.52 9.70 7.48
C ALA A 13 5.49 8.70 6.32
N VAL A 14 5.95 9.07 5.13
CA VAL A 14 5.98 8.17 3.95
C VAL A 14 7.42 7.91 3.55
N TYR A 15 7.87 6.66 3.67
CA TYR A 15 9.22 6.25 3.30
C TYR A 15 9.22 5.50 1.97
N GLY A 16 9.87 6.10 0.97
CA GLY A 16 9.92 5.66 -0.42
C GLY A 16 8.99 6.49 -1.32
N LEU A 17 9.56 7.08 -2.37
CA LEU A 17 8.87 7.95 -3.32
C LEU A 17 8.91 7.38 -4.75
N ALA A 18 8.88 6.03 -4.85
CA ALA A 18 8.60 5.35 -6.10
C ALA A 18 7.10 5.47 -6.46
N ARG A 19 6.63 4.73 -7.45
CA ARG A 19 5.24 4.84 -7.97
C ARG A 19 4.17 4.75 -6.88
N SER A 20 4.25 3.74 -6.00
CA SER A 20 3.28 3.56 -4.91
C SER A 20 3.40 4.66 -3.85
N GLY A 21 4.63 5.08 -3.51
CA GLY A 21 4.86 6.16 -2.54
C GLY A 21 4.30 7.51 -3.03
N ILE A 22 4.53 7.87 -4.29
CA ILE A 22 3.93 9.07 -4.88
C ILE A 22 2.40 9.01 -4.85
N ALA A 23 1.82 7.86 -5.21
CA ALA A 23 0.36 7.66 -5.16
C ALA A 23 -0.17 7.80 -3.72
N THR A 24 0.55 7.24 -2.76
CA THR A 24 0.23 7.34 -1.32
C THR A 24 0.25 8.78 -0.85
N VAL A 25 1.33 9.51 -1.11
CA VAL A 25 1.46 10.93 -0.74
C VAL A 25 0.33 11.74 -1.36
N THR A 26 0.06 11.54 -2.66
CA THR A 26 -1.00 12.27 -3.36
C THR A 26 -2.39 11.98 -2.76
N SER A 27 -2.68 10.73 -2.45
CA SER A 27 -3.94 10.30 -1.81
C SER A 27 -4.11 10.92 -0.42
N LEU A 28 -3.08 10.87 0.42
CA LEU A 28 -3.10 11.41 1.78
C LEU A 28 -3.27 12.93 1.78
N LEU A 29 -2.51 13.66 0.96
CA LEU A 29 -2.67 15.12 0.81
C LEU A 29 -4.06 15.48 0.28
N GLY A 30 -4.54 14.74 -0.72
CA GLY A 30 -5.89 14.92 -1.26
C GLY A 30 -7.01 14.61 -0.26
N SER A 31 -6.69 13.87 0.80
CA SER A 31 -7.59 13.57 1.92
C SER A 31 -7.51 14.59 3.06
N GLY A 32 -6.62 15.57 2.98
CA GLY A 32 -6.42 16.58 4.02
C GLY A 32 -5.51 16.13 5.18
N ALA A 33 -4.62 15.17 4.92
CA ALA A 33 -3.58 14.78 5.85
C ALA A 33 -2.32 15.64 5.71
N ASP A 34 -1.53 15.75 6.78
CA ASP A 34 -0.18 16.29 6.75
C ASP A 34 0.80 15.15 6.40
N VAL A 35 1.66 15.37 5.41
CA VAL A 35 2.58 14.34 4.94
C VAL A 35 4.02 14.81 4.95
N ALA A 36 4.87 14.12 5.72
CA ALA A 36 6.31 14.17 5.59
C ALA A 36 6.79 12.94 4.80
N ALA A 37 7.67 13.14 3.82
CA ALA A 37 8.13 12.04 2.99
C ALA A 37 9.65 12.05 2.80
N TRP A 38 10.19 10.84 2.60
CA TRP A 38 11.61 10.63 2.36
C TRP A 38 11.87 9.50 1.37
N ASP A 39 12.93 9.67 0.61
CA ASP A 39 13.52 8.65 -0.24
C ASP A 39 15.03 8.90 -0.29
N ALA A 40 15.84 7.86 -0.26
CA ALA A 40 17.29 7.99 -0.38
C ALA A 40 17.71 8.62 -1.73
N ASN A 41 16.92 8.38 -2.79
CA ASN A 41 17.13 8.95 -4.10
C ASN A 41 16.67 10.42 -4.15
N ALA A 42 17.62 11.34 -4.41
CA ALA A 42 17.33 12.77 -4.53
C ALA A 42 16.32 13.09 -5.64
N ASP A 43 16.42 12.43 -6.79
CA ASP A 43 15.50 12.65 -7.92
C ASP A 43 14.07 12.19 -7.58
N ALA A 44 13.91 11.18 -6.73
CA ALA A 44 12.61 10.77 -6.24
C ALA A 44 12.00 11.86 -5.33
N ARG A 45 12.80 12.46 -4.46
CA ARG A 45 12.35 13.58 -3.60
C ARG A 45 11.90 14.81 -4.39
N LEU A 46 12.56 15.11 -5.52
CA LEU A 46 12.18 16.22 -6.41
C LEU A 46 10.83 16.01 -7.09
N ARG A 47 10.37 14.76 -7.20
CA ARG A 47 9.06 14.40 -7.79
C ARG A 47 7.93 14.34 -6.79
N ALA A 48 8.21 14.63 -5.51
CA ALA A 48 7.17 14.61 -4.50
C ALA A 48 6.06 15.61 -4.82
N PRO A 49 4.79 15.26 -4.60
CA PRO A 49 3.66 16.16 -4.84
C PRO A 49 3.77 17.46 -4.05
N ALA A 50 3.27 18.56 -4.61
CA ALA A 50 3.20 19.84 -3.90
C ALA A 50 2.40 19.70 -2.60
N GLY A 51 2.89 20.32 -1.53
CA GLY A 51 2.33 20.17 -0.18
C GLY A 51 3.00 19.08 0.66
N THR A 52 3.91 18.28 0.08
CA THR A 52 4.71 17.31 0.83
C THR A 52 5.85 18.02 1.58
N THR A 53 6.02 17.74 2.86
CA THR A 53 7.22 18.12 3.62
C THR A 53 8.31 17.08 3.33
N ILE A 54 9.40 17.49 2.70
CA ILE A 54 10.57 16.62 2.54
C ILE A 54 11.42 16.67 3.79
N ALA A 55 11.51 15.57 4.53
CA ALA A 55 12.27 15.46 5.76
C ALA A 55 12.96 14.10 5.84
N ASN A 56 14.21 14.07 6.30
CA ASN A 56 14.93 12.82 6.48
C ASN A 56 14.31 12.01 7.65
N LEU A 57 13.50 11.02 7.30
CA LEU A 57 12.79 10.20 8.28
C LEU A 57 13.72 9.34 9.16
N ASP A 58 14.99 9.19 8.79
CA ASP A 58 15.99 8.54 9.64
C ASP A 58 16.50 9.43 10.79
N GLU A 59 16.19 10.74 10.76
CA GLU A 59 16.67 11.72 11.73
C GLU A 59 15.55 12.37 12.55
N VAL A 60 14.32 12.45 11.97
CA VAL A 60 13.20 13.13 12.65
C VAL A 60 12.62 12.28 13.80
N ASP A 61 11.97 12.95 14.73
CA ASP A 61 11.18 12.31 15.78
C ASP A 61 9.91 11.69 15.17
N LEU A 62 9.81 10.37 15.21
CA LEU A 62 8.67 9.64 14.65
C LEU A 62 7.42 9.73 15.52
N THR A 63 7.53 10.07 16.82
CA THR A 63 6.37 10.16 17.74
C THR A 63 5.36 11.24 17.32
N GLN A 64 5.74 12.15 16.44
CA GLN A 64 4.86 13.19 15.91
C GLN A 64 3.90 12.68 14.80
N PHE A 65 4.06 11.44 14.32
CA PHE A 65 3.25 10.87 13.24
C PHE A 65 2.27 9.83 13.78
N ASP A 66 1.10 9.78 13.18
CA ASP A 66 0.09 8.74 13.46
C ASP A 66 0.49 7.39 12.87
N SER A 67 1.16 7.38 11.70
CA SER A 67 1.63 6.15 11.06
C SER A 67 2.87 6.42 10.20
N LEU A 68 3.74 5.41 10.11
CA LEU A 68 4.80 5.32 9.12
C LEU A 68 4.33 4.45 7.96
N VAL A 69 4.15 5.05 6.80
CA VAL A 69 3.81 4.33 5.56
C VAL A 69 5.08 4.01 4.80
N VAL A 70 5.32 2.73 4.53
CA VAL A 70 6.51 2.30 3.81
C VAL A 70 6.14 1.65 2.48
N THR A 71 6.98 1.86 1.47
CA THR A 71 6.83 1.13 0.21
C THR A 71 7.29 -0.32 0.39
N PRO A 72 6.65 -1.32 -0.25
CA PRO A 72 6.96 -2.74 -0.06
C PRO A 72 8.42 -3.12 -0.33
N GLY A 73 9.13 -2.33 -1.14
CA GLY A 73 10.55 -2.55 -1.45
C GLY A 73 11.53 -2.24 -0.31
N LEU A 74 11.10 -1.55 0.76
CA LEU A 74 11.98 -1.22 1.88
C LEU A 74 12.26 -2.48 2.73
N PRO A 75 13.53 -2.87 2.95
CA PRO A 75 13.85 -4.08 3.69
C PRO A 75 13.72 -3.88 5.21
N LEU A 76 12.50 -3.94 5.74
CA LEU A 76 12.19 -3.61 7.14
C LEU A 76 12.93 -4.48 8.16
N ASN A 77 13.30 -5.70 7.82
CA ASN A 77 14.10 -6.58 8.68
C ASN A 77 15.53 -6.07 8.91
N ARG A 78 16.03 -5.17 8.04
CA ARG A 78 17.40 -4.63 8.10
C ARG A 78 17.44 -3.12 8.22
N HIS A 79 16.34 -2.43 7.92
CA HIS A 79 16.32 -0.97 7.92
C HIS A 79 16.05 -0.42 9.32
N PRO A 80 16.89 0.50 9.83
CA PRO A 80 16.76 1.03 11.20
C PRO A 80 15.41 1.70 11.48
N ILE A 81 14.74 2.22 10.45
CA ILE A 81 13.45 2.90 10.59
C ILE A 81 12.38 2.00 11.24
N ALA A 82 12.43 0.69 10.97
CA ALA A 82 11.49 -0.25 11.55
C ALA A 82 11.62 -0.34 13.07
N GLN A 83 12.86 -0.37 13.59
CA GLN A 83 13.08 -0.38 15.03
C GLN A 83 12.71 0.99 15.65
N ARG A 84 13.10 2.08 15.01
CA ARG A 84 12.76 3.44 15.46
C ARG A 84 11.24 3.66 15.53
N ALA A 85 10.48 3.17 14.56
CA ALA A 85 9.01 3.27 14.58
C ALA A 85 8.42 2.45 15.74
N ARG A 86 8.92 1.23 15.98
CA ARG A 86 8.50 0.42 17.14
C ARG A 86 8.81 1.10 18.47
N ASP A 87 10.01 1.65 18.62
CA ASP A 87 10.43 2.35 19.83
C ASP A 87 9.61 3.62 20.08
N ALA A 88 9.16 4.28 19.00
CA ALA A 88 8.27 5.44 19.04
C ALA A 88 6.79 5.09 19.25
N GLY A 89 6.43 3.80 19.21
CA GLY A 89 5.03 3.36 19.27
C GLY A 89 4.21 3.72 18.04
N VAL A 90 4.86 3.96 16.89
CA VAL A 90 4.23 4.33 15.62
C VAL A 90 4.03 3.09 14.77
N GLU A 91 2.80 2.88 14.32
CA GLU A 91 2.48 1.75 13.45
C GLU A 91 3.19 1.85 12.09
N ILE A 92 3.56 0.71 11.54
CA ILE A 92 4.14 0.62 10.19
C ILE A 92 3.12 -0.05 9.29
N ILE A 93 2.73 0.63 8.22
CA ILE A 93 1.71 0.18 7.28
C ILE A 93 2.15 0.38 5.83
N GLY A 94 1.39 -0.19 4.89
CA GLY A 94 1.57 -0.01 3.45
C GLY A 94 0.38 0.68 2.78
N ASP A 95 0.48 0.84 1.47
CA ASP A 95 -0.57 1.43 0.63
C ASP A 95 -1.86 0.58 0.61
N ILE A 96 -1.73 -0.73 0.75
CA ILE A 96 -2.87 -1.66 0.83
C ILE A 96 -3.65 -1.47 2.13
N GLU A 97 -2.97 -1.22 3.25
CA GLU A 97 -3.66 -0.90 4.52
C GLU A 97 -4.40 0.44 4.43
N LEU A 98 -3.80 1.45 3.81
CA LEU A 98 -4.51 2.72 3.57
C LEU A 98 -5.74 2.51 2.69
N PHE A 99 -5.66 1.70 1.64
CA PHE A 99 -6.83 1.32 0.84
C PHE A 99 -7.89 0.63 1.72
N ALA A 100 -7.49 -0.33 2.56
CA ALA A 100 -8.41 -1.01 3.48
C ALA A 100 -9.15 -0.02 4.39
N ARG A 101 -8.45 0.96 4.95
CA ARG A 101 -9.03 2.02 5.80
C ARG A 101 -9.93 2.99 5.04
N ALA A 102 -9.69 3.17 3.73
CA ALA A 102 -10.54 4.02 2.88
C ALA A 102 -11.83 3.31 2.43
N ARG A 103 -11.86 1.97 2.39
CA ARG A 103 -12.99 1.17 1.87
C ARG A 103 -14.37 1.56 2.39
N PRO A 104 -14.57 1.83 3.70
CA PRO A 104 -15.88 2.20 4.22
C PRO A 104 -16.48 3.47 3.59
N GLU A 105 -15.65 4.32 3.00
CA GLU A 105 -16.08 5.57 2.37
C GLU A 105 -16.25 5.45 0.85
N LEU A 106 -15.84 4.32 0.27
CA LEU A 106 -15.99 4.04 -1.17
C LEU A 106 -17.38 3.49 -1.49
N PRO A 107 -17.87 3.65 -2.74
CA PRO A 107 -19.11 3.01 -3.15
C PRO A 107 -19.09 1.50 -2.86
N PRO A 108 -20.23 0.86 -2.56
CA PRO A 108 -20.28 -0.57 -2.27
C PRO A 108 -19.56 -1.40 -3.34
N HIS A 109 -18.59 -2.20 -2.93
CA HIS A 109 -17.69 -2.94 -3.81
C HIS A 109 -17.25 -4.25 -3.17
N LYS A 110 -16.62 -5.11 -3.96
CA LYS A 110 -15.94 -6.31 -3.50
C LYS A 110 -14.44 -6.23 -3.73
N VAL A 111 -13.69 -7.01 -2.95
CA VAL A 111 -12.25 -7.15 -3.08
C VAL A 111 -11.87 -8.61 -3.24
N VAL A 112 -11.11 -8.89 -4.30
CA VAL A 112 -10.46 -10.18 -4.54
C VAL A 112 -8.97 -9.99 -4.30
N GLY A 113 -8.42 -10.64 -3.28
CA GLY A 113 -6.99 -10.66 -2.97
C GLY A 113 -6.34 -11.93 -3.51
N ILE A 114 -5.25 -11.82 -4.26
CA ILE A 114 -4.53 -12.95 -4.87
C ILE A 114 -3.07 -12.89 -4.46
N THR A 115 -2.59 -13.95 -3.82
CA THR A 115 -1.21 -14.08 -3.40
C THR A 115 -0.64 -15.45 -3.71
N GLY A 116 0.64 -15.64 -3.44
CA GLY A 116 1.40 -16.87 -3.65
C GLY A 116 2.80 -16.57 -4.18
N THR A 117 3.67 -17.55 -4.23
CA THR A 117 5.02 -17.38 -4.79
C THR A 117 4.94 -17.16 -6.30
N ASN A 118 4.23 -18.03 -7.02
CA ASN A 118 4.15 -18.03 -8.48
C ASN A 118 2.71 -17.92 -8.98
N GLY A 119 2.52 -17.31 -10.15
CA GLY A 119 1.24 -17.23 -10.84
C GLY A 119 0.35 -16.05 -10.45
N LYS A 120 0.72 -15.23 -9.47
CA LYS A 120 -0.05 -14.07 -9.00
C LYS A 120 -0.52 -13.16 -10.14
N SER A 121 0.39 -12.63 -10.92
CA SER A 121 0.10 -11.64 -11.97
C SER A 121 -0.80 -12.22 -13.06
N THR A 122 -0.56 -13.47 -13.47
CA THR A 122 -1.39 -14.14 -14.47
C THR A 122 -2.82 -14.36 -13.96
N THR A 123 -2.96 -14.82 -12.71
CA THR A 123 -4.27 -15.07 -12.11
C THR A 123 -5.03 -13.77 -11.88
N THR A 124 -4.35 -12.73 -11.38
CA THR A 124 -4.95 -11.39 -11.20
C THR A 124 -5.46 -10.81 -12.52
N ALA A 125 -4.62 -10.87 -13.56
CA ALA A 125 -5.02 -10.40 -14.88
C ALA A 125 -6.18 -11.23 -15.48
N LEU A 126 -6.19 -12.55 -15.28
CA LEU A 126 -7.26 -13.43 -15.73
C LEU A 126 -8.59 -13.13 -15.03
N VAL A 127 -8.58 -13.00 -13.71
CA VAL A 127 -9.79 -12.66 -12.92
C VAL A 127 -10.33 -11.30 -13.35
N HIS A 128 -9.45 -10.29 -13.46
CA HIS A 128 -9.85 -8.98 -13.96
C HIS A 128 -10.43 -9.05 -15.37
N HIS A 129 -9.82 -9.82 -16.28
CA HIS A 129 -10.33 -10.00 -17.64
C HIS A 129 -11.72 -10.65 -17.66
N ILE A 130 -11.94 -11.69 -16.87
CA ILE A 130 -13.24 -12.37 -16.77
C ILE A 130 -14.33 -11.40 -16.30
N LEU A 131 -14.07 -10.66 -15.21
CA LEU A 131 -15.00 -9.67 -14.67
C LEU A 131 -15.32 -8.58 -15.69
N LYS A 132 -14.29 -8.04 -16.35
CA LYS A 132 -14.45 -7.02 -17.40
C LYS A 132 -15.28 -7.52 -18.58
N THR A 133 -15.03 -8.77 -19.03
CA THR A 133 -15.78 -9.39 -20.12
C THR A 133 -17.24 -9.64 -19.74
N ALA A 134 -17.49 -9.94 -18.47
CA ALA A 134 -18.85 -10.07 -17.92
C ALA A 134 -19.56 -8.72 -17.68
N GLY A 135 -18.94 -7.59 -18.02
CA GLY A 135 -19.52 -6.27 -17.84
C GLY A 135 -19.50 -5.75 -16.38
N VAL A 136 -18.75 -6.41 -15.48
CA VAL A 136 -18.62 -5.97 -14.10
C VAL A 136 -17.60 -4.82 -14.02
N PRO A 137 -17.94 -3.66 -13.41
CA PRO A 137 -16.97 -2.62 -13.17
C PRO A 137 -15.81 -3.18 -12.36
N THR A 138 -14.60 -3.13 -12.89
CA THR A 138 -13.45 -3.76 -12.24
C THR A 138 -12.16 -3.03 -12.55
N THR A 139 -11.25 -3.11 -11.61
CA THR A 139 -9.87 -2.66 -11.78
C THR A 139 -8.92 -3.64 -11.12
N MET A 140 -7.66 -3.64 -11.56
CA MET A 140 -6.61 -4.42 -10.89
C MET A 140 -5.52 -3.50 -10.33
N GLY A 141 -4.95 -3.90 -9.21
CA GLY A 141 -3.93 -3.12 -8.51
C GLY A 141 -3.13 -3.96 -7.53
N GLY A 142 -2.50 -3.28 -6.58
CA GLY A 142 -1.57 -3.90 -5.63
C GLY A 142 -0.16 -3.94 -6.20
N ASN A 143 0.45 -5.11 -6.25
CA ASN A 143 1.83 -5.29 -6.71
C ASN A 143 1.99 -5.09 -8.23
N ILE A 144 0.91 -5.17 -9.00
CA ILE A 144 0.88 -4.93 -10.46
C ILE A 144 -0.10 -3.81 -10.82
N GLY A 145 0.03 -3.31 -12.04
CA GLY A 145 -0.87 -2.28 -12.57
C GLY A 145 -0.59 -0.90 -12.00
N LEU A 146 -1.64 -0.09 -11.86
CA LEU A 146 -1.58 1.19 -11.17
C LEU A 146 -1.62 0.96 -9.66
N PRO A 147 -0.84 1.74 -8.87
CA PRO A 147 -0.98 1.73 -7.42
C PRO A 147 -2.44 1.93 -7.02
N ILE A 148 -2.92 1.17 -6.03
CA ILE A 148 -4.35 1.17 -5.69
C ILE A 148 -4.85 2.56 -5.31
N LEU A 149 -4.08 3.34 -4.59
CA LEU A 149 -4.45 4.69 -4.18
C LEU A 149 -4.48 5.71 -5.33
N ALA A 150 -3.79 5.43 -6.45
CA ALA A 150 -3.85 6.28 -7.64
C ALA A 150 -5.10 6.06 -8.50
N GLN A 151 -5.86 5.00 -8.23
CA GLN A 151 -7.04 4.64 -9.02
C GLN A 151 -8.26 5.44 -8.60
N ASP A 152 -9.17 5.67 -9.53
CA ASP A 152 -10.47 6.27 -9.19
C ASP A 152 -11.36 5.23 -8.48
N PRO A 153 -12.20 5.68 -7.54
CA PRO A 153 -13.19 4.82 -6.94
C PRO A 153 -14.08 4.16 -7.99
N LEU A 154 -14.31 2.85 -7.87
CA LEU A 154 -15.25 2.14 -8.71
C LEU A 154 -16.68 2.56 -8.38
N VAL A 155 -17.58 2.47 -9.36
CA VAL A 155 -19.01 2.61 -9.13
C VAL A 155 -19.53 1.46 -8.27
N ALA A 156 -20.70 1.63 -7.66
CA ALA A 156 -21.33 0.58 -6.84
C ALA A 156 -21.46 -0.74 -7.60
N GLY A 157 -21.16 -1.84 -6.91
CA GLY A 157 -21.09 -3.19 -7.48
C GLY A 157 -19.75 -3.52 -8.14
N GLY A 158 -18.78 -2.62 -8.09
CA GLY A 158 -17.45 -2.85 -8.64
C GLY A 158 -16.63 -3.87 -7.86
N VAL A 159 -15.57 -4.39 -8.50
CA VAL A 159 -14.65 -5.39 -7.92
C VAL A 159 -13.22 -4.94 -8.10
N TYR A 160 -12.51 -4.74 -7.00
CA TYR A 160 -11.07 -4.54 -6.97
C TYR A 160 -10.37 -5.91 -6.97
N VAL A 161 -9.49 -6.16 -7.94
CA VAL A 161 -8.69 -7.38 -8.02
C VAL A 161 -7.25 -7.04 -7.68
N LEU A 162 -6.79 -7.46 -6.50
CA LEU A 162 -5.51 -7.07 -5.95
C LEU A 162 -4.50 -8.22 -6.02
N GLU A 163 -3.37 -7.98 -6.69
CA GLU A 163 -2.20 -8.81 -6.49
C GLU A 163 -1.50 -8.37 -5.22
N LEU A 164 -1.30 -9.29 -4.28
CA LEU A 164 -0.64 -9.02 -3.00
C LEU A 164 0.66 -9.80 -2.91
N SER A 165 1.78 -9.09 -2.75
CA SER A 165 3.05 -9.69 -2.37
C SER A 165 3.08 -9.98 -0.86
N SER A 166 3.98 -10.87 -0.41
CA SER A 166 4.20 -11.10 1.01
C SER A 166 4.54 -9.80 1.75
N TYR A 167 5.34 -8.94 1.15
CA TYR A 167 5.70 -7.63 1.73
C TYR A 167 4.50 -6.70 1.93
N GLN A 168 3.54 -6.72 1.02
CA GLN A 168 2.31 -5.96 1.18
C GLN A 168 1.40 -6.57 2.25
N ILE A 169 1.36 -7.90 2.35
CA ILE A 169 0.61 -8.61 3.39
C ILE A 169 1.16 -8.27 4.77
N ASP A 170 2.50 -8.28 4.96
CA ASP A 170 3.16 -7.91 6.22
C ASP A 170 2.81 -6.48 6.69
N LEU A 171 2.48 -5.59 5.76
CA LEU A 171 2.14 -4.19 6.01
C LEU A 171 0.63 -3.92 6.06
N THR A 172 -0.18 -4.98 6.01
CA THR A 172 -1.65 -4.90 5.93
C THR A 172 -2.26 -5.53 7.19
N GLN A 173 -3.15 -4.80 7.85
CA GLN A 173 -3.73 -5.20 9.14
C GLN A 173 -5.24 -5.39 9.07
N SER A 174 -5.94 -4.59 8.26
CA SER A 174 -7.40 -4.50 8.28
C SER A 174 -8.09 -4.84 6.97
N LEU A 175 -7.35 -5.29 5.95
CA LEU A 175 -7.94 -5.69 4.68
C LEU A 175 -8.76 -6.97 4.84
N ASP A 176 -10.07 -6.85 4.67
CA ASP A 176 -11.01 -7.97 4.60
C ASP A 176 -11.39 -8.20 3.12
N CYS A 177 -10.90 -9.29 2.54
CA CYS A 177 -11.21 -9.66 1.16
C CYS A 177 -12.51 -10.48 1.10
N ASP A 178 -13.43 -10.12 0.18
CA ASP A 178 -14.60 -10.96 -0.12
C ASP A 178 -14.20 -12.34 -0.68
N VAL A 179 -13.07 -12.36 -1.42
CA VAL A 179 -12.43 -13.59 -1.90
C VAL A 179 -10.93 -13.48 -1.72
N ALA A 180 -10.31 -14.42 -1.03
CA ALA A 180 -8.88 -14.53 -0.90
C ALA A 180 -8.36 -15.81 -1.56
N VAL A 181 -7.32 -15.68 -2.39
CA VAL A 181 -6.73 -16.79 -3.15
C VAL A 181 -5.26 -16.90 -2.79
N LEU A 182 -4.87 -18.03 -2.22
CA LEU A 182 -3.49 -18.45 -2.05
C LEU A 182 -3.18 -19.52 -3.11
N LEU A 183 -2.33 -19.18 -4.08
CA LEU A 183 -2.01 -20.07 -5.20
C LEU A 183 -1.04 -21.18 -4.80
N ASN A 184 0.06 -20.80 -4.18
CA ASN A 184 1.12 -21.69 -3.74
C ASN A 184 2.09 -20.95 -2.81
N ILE A 185 2.82 -21.72 -2.01
CA ILE A 185 3.92 -21.23 -1.19
C ILE A 185 5.14 -22.10 -1.48
N THR A 186 6.21 -21.45 -1.95
CA THR A 186 7.52 -22.07 -2.15
C THR A 186 8.61 -21.11 -1.65
N PRO A 187 9.81 -21.59 -1.30
CA PRO A 187 10.88 -20.71 -0.83
C PRO A 187 11.16 -19.56 -1.82
N ASP A 188 10.97 -18.33 -1.35
CA ASP A 188 11.24 -17.10 -2.08
C ASP A 188 11.50 -15.97 -1.08
N HIS A 189 12.27 -14.96 -1.47
CA HIS A 189 12.55 -13.79 -0.64
C HIS A 189 13.12 -14.10 0.77
N LEU A 190 13.87 -15.20 0.91
CA LEU A 190 14.43 -15.64 2.19
C LEU A 190 15.42 -14.65 2.82
N ASP A 191 15.84 -13.64 2.08
CA ASP A 191 16.62 -12.51 2.61
C ASP A 191 15.79 -11.54 3.47
N ARG A 192 14.45 -11.67 3.44
CA ARG A 192 13.49 -10.82 4.17
C ARG A 192 12.92 -11.50 5.41
N TYR A 193 13.00 -12.81 5.50
CA TYR A 193 12.45 -13.62 6.58
C TYR A 193 13.56 -14.43 7.26
N ASP A 194 13.39 -14.78 8.53
CA ASP A 194 14.38 -15.54 9.29
C ASP A 194 14.44 -17.00 8.84
N SER A 195 13.34 -17.55 8.37
CA SER A 195 13.23 -18.90 7.79
C SER A 195 12.06 -18.97 6.79
N PHE A 196 11.91 -20.13 6.14
CA PHE A 196 10.77 -20.39 5.25
C PHE A 196 9.45 -20.54 6.04
N GLU A 197 9.51 -20.98 7.28
CA GLU A 197 8.36 -21.18 8.17
C GLU A 197 7.90 -19.87 8.84
N ALA A 198 8.73 -18.82 8.80
CA ALA A 198 8.40 -17.52 9.36
C ALA A 198 7.43 -16.77 8.44
#